data_90a010ce28610aba47c9b0bc9b47fe97
#
_entry.id   90a010ce28610aba47c9b0bc9b47fe97
#
_cell.length_a   1.000
_cell.length_b   1.000
_cell.length_c   1.000
_cell.angle_alpha   90.00
_cell.angle_beta   90.00
_cell.angle_gamma   90.00
#
_symmetry.space_group_name_H-M   'P 1'
#
loop_
_entity.id
_entity.type
_entity.pdbx_description
1 polymer ?
#
loop_
_entity_poly.entity_id
_entity_poly.type
_entity_poly.pdbx_seq_one_letter_code
_entity_poly.pdbx_strand_id
1 'polypeptide(L)'
;VNFVLGAFSVAVDEDEGVRPGGHLIDLRDLFGAYSEQWSPLYADGAVDLVDGSGKLVGKSDGWAEYMKLTPGAEVVLRYNGGALGDLPAVVKKKIGTNSTWILSCRPDHALMKSLLQEILSPLGIASIEVVGGAGVEVAKRENQTTEFFFLMNNAMSDSSAQISKSATDLISGESFASGSKVSVTAGGWRVLSSSKA
;
A
#
# COMPACT_ATOMS: atom_id res chain seq x y z
N VAL A 1 -11.85 0.03 -12.69
CA VAL A 1 -10.64 -0.56 -12.07
C VAL A 1 -9.60 0.51 -11.91
N ASN A 2 -9.03 0.68 -10.70
CA ASN A 2 -7.89 1.54 -10.48
C ASN A 2 -6.60 0.71 -10.53
N PHE A 3 -5.54 1.31 -11.06
CA PHE A 3 -4.20 0.72 -11.06
C PHE A 3 -3.29 1.57 -10.18
N VAL A 4 -2.49 0.91 -9.35
CA VAL A 4 -1.49 1.56 -8.50
C VAL A 4 -0.14 0.90 -8.78
N LEU A 5 0.85 1.70 -9.12
CA LEU A 5 2.22 1.25 -9.30
C LEU A 5 3.12 1.94 -8.27
N GLY A 6 4.05 1.19 -7.73
CA GLY A 6 5.11 1.69 -6.86
C GLY A 6 6.36 2.08 -7.65
N ALA A 7 7.38 2.54 -6.94
CA ALA A 7 8.69 2.82 -7.50
C ALA A 7 9.29 1.59 -8.21
N PHE A 8 10.08 1.81 -9.26
CA PHE A 8 10.68 0.79 -10.13
C PHE A 8 9.69 -0.07 -10.92
N SER A 9 8.40 0.25 -10.92
CA SER A 9 7.46 -0.47 -11.78
C SER A 9 7.85 -0.30 -13.25
N VAL A 10 7.83 -1.43 -13.99
CA VAL A 10 8.14 -1.45 -15.44
C VAL A 10 9.55 -0.89 -15.77
N ALA A 11 10.51 -1.11 -14.87
CA ALA A 11 11.90 -0.67 -15.07
C ALA A 11 12.65 -1.56 -16.08
N VAL A 12 12.26 -2.82 -16.20
CA VAL A 12 12.88 -3.81 -17.08
C VAL A 12 11.87 -4.39 -18.06
N ASP A 13 12.35 -4.96 -19.15
CA ASP A 13 11.58 -5.69 -20.14
C ASP A 13 11.48 -7.19 -19.79
N GLU A 14 10.97 -8.00 -20.71
CA GLU A 14 10.79 -9.45 -20.55
C GLU A 14 12.12 -10.23 -20.48
N ASP A 15 13.21 -9.64 -20.95
CA ASP A 15 14.56 -10.21 -20.91
C ASP A 15 15.40 -9.65 -19.73
N GLU A 16 14.74 -8.97 -18.77
CA GLU A 16 15.37 -8.29 -17.63
C GLU A 16 16.31 -7.13 -18.02
N GLY A 17 16.23 -6.67 -19.26
CA GLY A 17 16.96 -5.51 -19.75
C GLY A 17 16.33 -4.20 -19.28
N VAL A 18 17.15 -3.23 -18.89
CA VAL A 18 16.64 -1.89 -18.53
C VAL A 18 16.00 -1.23 -19.74
N ARG A 19 14.75 -0.80 -19.61
CA ARG A 19 14.02 -0.18 -20.71
C ARG A 19 14.64 1.15 -21.13
N PRO A 20 14.94 1.34 -22.42
CA PRO A 20 15.40 2.63 -22.95
C PRO A 20 14.33 3.71 -22.71
N GLY A 21 14.76 4.90 -22.28
CA GLY A 21 13.86 6.05 -22.04
C GLY A 21 13.26 6.12 -20.64
N GLY A 22 13.56 5.13 -19.78
CA GLY A 22 13.21 5.19 -18.36
C GLY A 22 12.06 4.28 -17.93
N HIS A 23 11.80 4.30 -16.65
CA HIS A 23 10.72 3.51 -16.03
C HIS A 23 9.35 4.02 -16.48
N LEU A 24 8.41 3.14 -16.72
CA LEU A 24 7.04 3.45 -17.17
C LEU A 24 6.96 4.13 -18.55
N ILE A 25 8.03 4.18 -19.34
CA ILE A 25 8.04 4.92 -20.60
C ILE A 25 6.92 4.44 -21.55
N ASP A 26 6.68 3.13 -21.63
CA ASP A 26 5.65 2.53 -22.50
C ASP A 26 4.23 2.74 -21.96
N LEU A 27 4.09 3.03 -20.68
CA LEU A 27 2.81 3.24 -19.99
C LEU A 27 2.58 4.71 -19.61
N ARG A 28 3.47 5.62 -20.02
CA ARG A 28 3.41 7.03 -19.62
C ARG A 28 2.07 7.71 -19.92
N ASP A 29 1.44 7.34 -21.03
CA ASP A 29 0.15 7.92 -21.41
C ASP A 29 -1.00 7.37 -20.56
N LEU A 30 -0.88 6.13 -20.08
CA LEU A 30 -1.85 5.52 -19.19
C LEU A 30 -1.73 6.08 -17.77
N PHE A 31 -0.52 6.24 -17.26
CA PHE A 31 -0.27 6.64 -15.88
C PHE A 31 -0.05 8.15 -15.69
N GLY A 32 0.15 8.89 -16.76
CA GLY A 32 0.36 10.34 -16.70
C GLY A 32 1.78 10.77 -16.35
N ALA A 33 2.70 9.82 -16.18
CA ALA A 33 4.08 10.13 -15.87
C ALA A 33 5.03 8.96 -16.22
N TYR A 34 6.32 9.26 -16.27
CA TYR A 34 7.42 8.30 -16.39
C TYR A 34 8.64 8.84 -15.64
N SER A 35 9.63 8.00 -15.36
CA SER A 35 10.85 8.37 -14.66
C SER A 35 12.08 8.05 -15.47
N GLU A 36 12.98 9.01 -15.65
CA GLU A 36 14.28 8.82 -16.32
C GLU A 36 15.40 8.52 -15.34
N GLN A 37 15.22 8.86 -14.08
CA GLN A 37 16.24 8.72 -13.04
C GLN A 37 15.62 8.35 -11.72
N TRP A 38 16.39 7.72 -10.87
CA TRP A 38 16.05 7.43 -9.49
C TRP A 38 17.23 7.78 -8.57
N SER A 39 16.92 8.02 -7.30
CA SER A 39 17.89 8.30 -6.26
C SER A 39 17.61 7.47 -5.03
N PRO A 40 18.59 6.73 -4.50
CA PRO A 40 18.45 6.15 -3.17
C PRO A 40 18.43 7.28 -2.13
N LEU A 41 17.53 7.16 -1.17
CA LEU A 41 17.54 7.98 0.03
C LEU A 41 18.28 7.18 1.11
N TYR A 42 19.39 7.70 1.60
CA TYR A 42 20.15 7.06 2.68
C TYR A 42 19.32 6.99 3.96
N ALA A 43 19.70 6.12 4.90
CA ALA A 43 18.94 5.85 6.12
C ALA A 43 18.55 7.11 6.93
N ASP A 44 19.36 8.17 6.83
CA ASP A 44 19.11 9.45 7.49
C ASP A 44 18.45 10.49 6.56
N GLY A 45 18.13 10.10 5.32
CA GLY A 45 17.72 10.97 4.24
C GLY A 45 16.22 10.94 3.93
N ALA A 46 15.40 10.75 4.95
CA ALA A 46 13.95 10.87 4.74
C ALA A 46 13.59 12.29 4.28
N VAL A 47 12.80 12.37 3.20
CA VAL A 47 12.36 13.63 2.60
C VAL A 47 10.90 13.87 2.95
N ASP A 48 10.59 15.10 3.33
CA ASP A 48 9.22 15.52 3.60
C ASP A 48 8.37 15.47 2.33
N LEU A 49 7.10 15.11 2.49
CA LEU A 49 6.10 15.12 1.42
C LEU A 49 5.00 16.14 1.74
N VAL A 50 4.66 16.94 0.74
CA VAL A 50 3.61 17.97 0.85
C VAL A 50 2.50 17.72 -0.17
N ASP A 51 1.29 18.11 0.20
CA ASP A 51 0.13 18.11 -0.70
C ASP A 51 0.12 19.34 -1.62
N GLY A 52 -0.93 19.44 -2.46
CA GLY A 52 -1.10 20.56 -3.40
C GLY A 52 -1.24 21.94 -2.75
N SER A 53 -1.50 22.03 -1.45
CA SER A 53 -1.54 23.29 -0.68
C SER A 53 -0.18 23.66 -0.05
N GLY A 54 0.82 22.77 -0.17
CA GLY A 54 2.13 22.91 0.50
C GLY A 54 2.14 22.43 1.95
N LYS A 55 1.06 21.77 2.41
CA LYS A 55 0.98 21.22 3.77
C LYS A 55 1.78 19.94 3.86
N LEU A 56 2.64 19.83 4.88
CA LEU A 56 3.34 18.59 5.23
C LEU A 56 2.33 17.49 5.59
N VAL A 57 2.41 16.33 4.90
CA VAL A 57 1.51 15.20 5.08
C VAL A 57 2.20 13.92 5.51
N GLY A 58 3.51 13.83 5.38
CA GLY A 58 4.32 12.67 5.79
C GLY A 58 5.73 12.75 5.23
N LYS A 59 6.41 11.61 5.26
CA LYS A 59 7.79 11.48 4.77
C LYS A 59 7.94 10.30 3.83
N SER A 60 8.97 10.36 3.00
CA SER A 60 9.44 9.25 2.18
C SER A 60 10.88 8.91 2.53
N ASP A 61 11.22 7.64 2.55
CA ASP A 61 12.58 7.14 2.69
C ASP A 61 12.92 6.09 1.60
N GLY A 62 14.14 5.58 1.64
CA GLY A 62 14.60 4.51 0.77
C GLY A 62 14.82 4.94 -0.67
N TRP A 63 13.79 5.37 -1.39
CA TRP A 63 13.85 5.67 -2.82
C TRP A 63 13.05 6.89 -3.21
N ALA A 64 13.55 7.60 -4.23
CA ALA A 64 12.84 8.63 -4.95
C ALA A 64 13.08 8.50 -6.45
N GLU A 65 12.08 8.77 -7.26
CA GLU A 65 12.20 8.82 -8.72
C GLU A 65 11.95 10.23 -9.23
N TYR A 66 12.68 10.61 -10.27
CA TYR A 66 12.56 11.90 -10.94
C TYR A 66 11.48 11.83 -12.00
N MET A 67 10.21 12.01 -11.57
CA MET A 67 9.05 11.86 -12.44
C MET A 67 8.90 13.02 -13.41
N LYS A 68 8.68 12.70 -14.68
CA LYS A 68 8.23 13.62 -15.73
C LYS A 68 6.76 13.38 -16.02
N LEU A 69 6.00 14.46 -16.07
CA LEU A 69 4.55 14.41 -16.28
C LEU A 69 4.21 14.40 -17.77
N THR A 70 3.12 13.72 -18.11
CA THR A 70 2.47 13.82 -19.43
C THR A 70 1.10 14.51 -19.30
N PRO A 71 0.48 14.94 -20.42
CA PRO A 71 -0.80 15.64 -20.37
C PRO A 71 -1.88 14.88 -19.61
N GLY A 72 -2.64 15.61 -18.78
CA GLY A 72 -3.73 15.08 -17.98
C GLY A 72 -3.30 14.45 -16.65
N ALA A 73 -2.03 14.51 -16.31
CA ALA A 73 -1.52 14.10 -15.00
C ALA A 73 -1.86 15.14 -13.92
N GLU A 74 -2.20 14.66 -12.74
CA GLU A 74 -2.41 15.42 -11.52
C GLU A 74 -1.32 15.04 -10.50
N VAL A 75 -0.64 16.02 -9.93
CA VAL A 75 0.32 15.79 -8.85
C VAL A 75 -0.43 15.82 -7.53
N VAL A 76 -0.48 14.68 -6.86
CA VAL A 76 -1.13 14.53 -5.56
C VAL A 76 -0.18 14.95 -4.44
N LEU A 77 1.08 14.49 -4.50
CA LEU A 77 2.12 14.83 -3.53
C LEU A 77 3.41 15.24 -4.24
N ARG A 78 4.16 16.14 -3.58
CA ARG A 78 5.50 16.56 -3.99
C ARG A 78 6.52 16.31 -2.90
N TYR A 79 7.76 16.11 -3.29
CA TYR A 79 8.88 16.19 -2.36
C TYR A 79 9.07 17.65 -1.90
N ASN A 80 9.43 17.84 -0.63
CA ASN A 80 9.68 19.14 -0.06
C ASN A 80 11.15 19.25 0.39
N GLY A 81 11.91 20.06 -0.36
CA GLY A 81 13.30 20.37 -0.04
C GLY A 81 14.35 19.45 -0.65
N GLY A 82 15.61 19.86 -0.52
CA GLY A 82 16.76 19.15 -1.07
C GLY A 82 16.81 19.13 -2.60
N ALA A 83 17.56 18.18 -3.14
CA ALA A 83 17.70 17.98 -4.58
C ALA A 83 16.41 17.50 -5.27
N LEU A 84 15.45 17.00 -4.52
CA LEU A 84 14.15 16.51 -4.99
C LEU A 84 13.05 17.58 -4.91
N GLY A 85 13.35 18.76 -4.34
CA GLY A 85 12.35 19.79 -4.07
C GLY A 85 11.44 20.06 -5.27
N ASP A 86 10.13 20.10 -5.00
CA ASP A 86 9.05 20.31 -5.98
C ASP A 86 8.82 19.20 -7.03
N LEU A 87 9.66 18.14 -7.07
CA LEU A 87 9.40 17.02 -7.95
C LEU A 87 8.14 16.23 -7.50
N PRO A 88 7.37 15.68 -8.45
CA PRO A 88 6.24 14.84 -8.14
C PRO A 88 6.67 13.57 -7.39
N ALA A 89 6.01 13.27 -6.28
CA ALA A 89 6.20 12.05 -5.49
C ALA A 89 5.04 11.07 -5.66
N VAL A 90 3.81 11.58 -5.81
CA VAL A 90 2.63 10.78 -6.12
C VAL A 90 1.87 11.47 -7.25
N VAL A 91 1.59 10.72 -8.30
CA VAL A 91 0.90 11.20 -9.50
C VAL A 91 -0.37 10.36 -9.70
N LYS A 92 -1.43 11.03 -10.12
CA LYS A 92 -2.73 10.44 -10.46
C LYS A 92 -3.12 10.87 -11.86
N LYS A 93 -3.78 9.97 -12.61
CA LYS A 93 -4.42 10.31 -13.88
C LYS A 93 -5.81 9.70 -13.95
N LYS A 94 -6.79 10.49 -14.34
CA LYS A 94 -8.15 10.03 -14.62
C LYS A 94 -8.23 9.32 -15.96
N ILE A 95 -8.91 8.16 -15.99
CA ILE A 95 -9.20 7.39 -17.20
C ILE A 95 -10.67 7.00 -17.16
N GLY A 96 -11.51 7.79 -17.79
CA GLY A 96 -12.97 7.63 -17.71
C GLY A 96 -13.42 7.77 -16.23
N THR A 97 -14.08 6.73 -15.71
CA THR A 97 -14.53 6.68 -14.31
C THR A 97 -13.46 6.14 -13.34
N ASN A 98 -12.33 5.71 -13.86
CA ASN A 98 -11.24 5.10 -13.08
C ASN A 98 -10.06 6.06 -12.92
N SER A 99 -9.05 5.64 -12.18
CA SER A 99 -7.79 6.38 -12.05
C SER A 99 -6.60 5.43 -12.02
N THR A 100 -5.49 5.92 -12.52
CA THR A 100 -4.18 5.30 -12.34
C THR A 100 -3.35 6.14 -11.37
N TRP A 101 -2.49 5.49 -10.62
CA TRP A 101 -1.66 6.12 -9.59
C TRP A 101 -0.23 5.61 -9.69
N ILE A 102 0.72 6.51 -9.55
CA ILE A 102 2.14 6.18 -9.41
C ILE A 102 2.62 6.75 -8.08
N LEU A 103 3.24 5.89 -7.28
CA LEU A 103 3.96 6.26 -6.07
C LEU A 103 5.46 6.13 -6.38
N SER A 104 6.10 7.23 -6.75
CA SER A 104 7.54 7.27 -7.05
C SER A 104 8.41 7.35 -5.79
N CYS A 105 7.80 7.08 -4.64
CA CYS A 105 8.38 7.20 -3.31
C CYS A 105 7.94 6.02 -2.44
N ARG A 106 8.58 5.87 -1.28
CA ARG A 106 8.14 4.97 -0.21
C ARG A 106 7.58 5.82 0.94
N PRO A 107 6.27 6.13 0.93
CA PRO A 107 5.66 6.91 2.00
C PRO A 107 5.75 6.20 3.34
N ASP A 108 5.84 6.96 4.43
CA ASP A 108 5.69 6.38 5.77
C ASP A 108 4.34 5.65 5.92
N HIS A 109 4.24 4.82 6.95
CA HIS A 109 3.08 3.95 7.13
C HIS A 109 1.75 4.70 7.26
N ALA A 110 1.73 5.85 7.95
CA ALA A 110 0.52 6.63 8.15
C ALA A 110 0.03 7.26 6.83
N LEU A 111 0.96 7.82 6.05
CA LEU A 111 0.67 8.41 4.76
C LEU A 111 0.27 7.34 3.73
N MET A 112 0.97 6.18 3.69
CA MET A 112 0.60 5.06 2.82
C MET A 112 -0.83 4.59 3.11
N LYS A 113 -1.20 4.44 4.39
CA LYS A 113 -2.56 4.10 4.79
C LYS A 113 -3.59 5.10 4.28
N SER A 114 -3.30 6.41 4.41
CA SER A 114 -4.20 7.47 3.94
C SER A 114 -4.36 7.44 2.41
N LEU A 115 -3.28 7.28 1.67
CA LEU A 115 -3.30 7.15 0.21
C LEU A 115 -4.12 5.92 -0.24
N LEU A 116 -3.90 4.77 0.38
CA LEU A 116 -4.67 3.57 0.06
C LEU A 116 -6.16 3.74 0.39
N GLN A 117 -6.51 4.42 1.47
CA GLN A 117 -7.90 4.75 1.80
C GLN A 117 -8.53 5.65 0.72
N GLU A 118 -7.81 6.67 0.24
CA GLU A 118 -8.27 7.53 -0.84
C GLU A 118 -8.50 6.75 -2.14
N ILE A 119 -7.60 5.83 -2.47
CA ILE A 119 -7.66 5.00 -3.70
C ILE A 119 -8.79 3.96 -3.62
N LEU A 120 -8.99 3.33 -2.47
CA LEU A 120 -9.90 2.19 -2.31
C LEU A 120 -11.33 2.61 -1.96
N SER A 121 -11.51 3.71 -1.21
CA SER A 121 -12.81 4.17 -0.76
C SER A 121 -13.85 4.34 -1.90
N PRO A 122 -13.52 4.97 -3.05
CA PRO A 122 -14.47 5.11 -4.15
C PRO A 122 -14.86 3.79 -4.82
N LEU A 123 -14.11 2.71 -4.56
CA LEU A 123 -14.35 1.39 -5.13
C LEU A 123 -15.31 0.55 -4.29
N GLY A 124 -15.75 1.05 -3.13
CA GLY A 124 -16.60 0.31 -2.20
C GLY A 124 -15.92 -0.94 -1.62
N ILE A 125 -14.58 -1.01 -1.65
CA ILE A 125 -13.83 -2.12 -1.07
C ILE A 125 -13.87 -1.97 0.45
N ALA A 126 -14.62 -2.86 1.09
CA ALA A 126 -14.67 -2.92 2.54
C ALA A 126 -13.38 -3.51 3.12
N SER A 127 -13.03 -3.08 4.34
CA SER A 127 -12.00 -3.76 5.12
C SER A 127 -12.47 -5.18 5.47
N ILE A 128 -11.52 -6.09 5.67
CA ILE A 128 -11.84 -7.43 6.18
C ILE A 128 -12.34 -7.32 7.62
N GLU A 129 -13.18 -8.28 8.01
CA GLU A 129 -13.88 -8.29 9.32
C GLU A 129 -12.96 -8.57 10.51
N VAL A 130 -11.69 -8.84 10.25
CA VAL A 130 -10.66 -9.05 11.27
C VAL A 130 -9.60 -7.98 11.11
N VAL A 131 -9.33 -7.24 12.17
CA VAL A 131 -8.35 -6.16 12.19
C VAL A 131 -7.16 -6.60 13.04
N GLY A 132 -6.00 -6.79 12.40
CA GLY A 132 -4.75 -7.07 13.09
C GLY A 132 -4.26 -5.88 13.91
N GLY A 133 -3.73 -6.15 15.09
CA GLY A 133 -2.97 -5.19 15.87
C GLY A 133 -1.57 -4.98 15.30
N ALA A 134 -0.72 -4.23 16.00
CA ALA A 134 0.64 -3.95 15.55
C ALA A 134 1.39 -5.25 15.22
N GLY A 135 1.95 -5.33 14.02
CA GLY A 135 2.70 -6.49 13.52
C GLY A 135 1.87 -7.70 13.09
N VAL A 136 0.55 -7.68 13.27
CA VAL A 136 -0.31 -8.78 12.84
C VAL A 136 -0.87 -8.52 11.44
N GLU A 137 -0.41 -9.30 10.49
CA GLU A 137 -0.97 -9.38 9.15
C GLU A 137 -2.20 -10.31 9.16
N VAL A 138 -3.24 -9.94 8.42
CA VAL A 138 -4.46 -10.74 8.27
C VAL A 138 -4.72 -11.01 6.80
N ALA A 139 -4.80 -12.29 6.45
CA ALA A 139 -5.24 -12.73 5.13
C ALA A 139 -6.58 -13.47 5.23
N LYS A 140 -7.50 -13.19 4.31
CA LYS A 140 -8.80 -13.85 4.23
C LYS A 140 -8.84 -14.80 3.02
N ARG A 141 -9.44 -15.98 3.23
CA ARG A 141 -9.88 -16.91 2.18
C ARG A 141 -11.30 -17.34 2.48
N GLU A 142 -12.03 -17.75 1.48
CA GLU A 142 -13.39 -18.21 1.68
C GLU A 142 -13.78 -19.29 0.66
N ASN A 143 -14.74 -20.13 1.04
CA ASN A 143 -15.47 -21.01 0.16
C ASN A 143 -16.97 -20.64 0.17
N GLN A 144 -17.84 -21.52 -0.25
CA GLN A 144 -19.29 -21.26 -0.32
C GLN A 144 -19.94 -21.01 1.04
N THR A 145 -19.42 -21.61 2.13
CA THR A 145 -20.07 -21.64 3.45
C THR A 145 -19.20 -21.06 4.58
N THR A 146 -17.89 -20.96 4.36
CA THR A 146 -16.92 -20.66 5.43
C THR A 146 -15.92 -19.63 5.00
N GLU A 147 -15.60 -18.72 5.92
CA GLU A 147 -14.51 -17.75 5.83
C GLU A 147 -13.36 -18.23 6.72
N PHE A 148 -12.14 -18.09 6.23
CA PHE A 148 -10.92 -18.41 6.94
C PHE A 148 -10.06 -17.17 7.07
N PHE A 149 -9.59 -16.89 8.28
CA PHE A 149 -8.71 -15.77 8.58
C PHE A 149 -7.37 -16.31 9.07
N PHE A 150 -6.32 -15.98 8.35
CA PHE A 150 -4.93 -16.31 8.71
C PHE A 150 -4.35 -15.09 9.41
N LEU A 151 -4.03 -15.24 10.68
CA LEU A 151 -3.39 -14.21 11.50
C LEU A 151 -1.91 -14.54 11.63
N MET A 152 -1.04 -13.65 11.19
CA MET A 152 0.41 -13.85 11.21
C MET A 152 1.05 -12.68 11.95
N ASN A 153 1.67 -12.94 13.09
CA ASN A 153 2.37 -11.91 13.85
C ASN A 153 3.84 -11.86 13.42
N ASN A 154 4.18 -10.88 12.62
CA ASN A 154 5.54 -10.64 12.13
C ASN A 154 6.40 -9.81 13.11
N ALA A 155 5.84 -9.42 14.27
CA ALA A 155 6.58 -8.70 15.30
C ALA A 155 7.32 -9.64 16.26
N MET A 156 8.32 -9.10 16.94
CA MET A 156 9.10 -9.80 17.99
C MET A 156 8.44 -9.72 19.37
N SER A 157 7.18 -9.29 19.43
CA SER A 157 6.38 -9.20 20.66
C SER A 157 4.96 -9.75 20.41
N ASP A 158 4.33 -10.21 21.48
CA ASP A 158 2.95 -10.65 21.42
C ASP A 158 2.03 -9.51 20.98
N SER A 159 1.01 -9.87 20.19
CA SER A 159 0.02 -8.93 19.70
C SER A 159 -1.36 -9.61 19.63
N SER A 160 -2.36 -8.95 19.07
CA SER A 160 -3.70 -9.52 18.96
C SER A 160 -4.38 -9.03 17.68
N ALA A 161 -5.41 -9.76 17.26
CA ALA A 161 -6.36 -9.31 16.25
C ALA A 161 -7.75 -9.12 16.87
N GLN A 162 -8.47 -8.11 16.40
CA GLN A 162 -9.87 -7.87 16.76
C GLN A 162 -10.77 -8.55 15.73
N ILE A 163 -11.67 -9.42 16.16
CA ILE A 163 -12.64 -10.08 15.27
C ILE A 163 -14.04 -9.47 15.45
N SER A 164 -14.81 -9.33 14.37
CA SER A 164 -16.18 -8.82 14.38
C SER A 164 -17.24 -9.92 14.25
N LYS A 165 -16.83 -11.17 14.03
CA LYS A 165 -17.68 -12.37 13.95
C LYS A 165 -17.16 -13.41 14.92
N SER A 166 -18.07 -14.31 15.36
CA SER A 166 -17.64 -15.51 16.10
C SER A 166 -16.80 -16.41 15.20
N ALA A 167 -15.72 -16.95 15.73
CA ALA A 167 -14.80 -17.79 14.99
C ALA A 167 -14.20 -18.89 15.87
N THR A 168 -13.73 -19.97 15.26
CA THR A 168 -13.03 -21.06 15.93
C THR A 168 -11.62 -21.20 15.33
N ASP A 169 -10.61 -21.29 16.18
CA ASP A 169 -9.24 -21.60 15.76
C ASP A 169 -9.16 -23.07 15.33
N LEU A 170 -8.81 -23.31 14.09
CA LEU A 170 -8.76 -24.65 13.51
C LEU A 170 -7.65 -25.53 14.08
N ILE A 171 -6.64 -24.92 14.72
CA ILE A 171 -5.48 -25.64 15.26
C ILE A 171 -5.73 -26.01 16.73
N SER A 172 -6.14 -25.05 17.55
CA SER A 172 -6.36 -25.27 18.99
C SER A 172 -7.78 -25.74 19.33
N GLY A 173 -8.75 -25.51 18.43
CA GLY A 173 -10.17 -25.73 18.71
C GLY A 173 -10.80 -24.66 19.59
N GLU A 174 -10.06 -23.62 19.97
CA GLU A 174 -10.55 -22.52 20.80
C GLU A 174 -11.60 -21.70 20.06
N SER A 175 -12.73 -21.40 20.71
CA SER A 175 -13.80 -20.59 20.12
C SER A 175 -13.79 -19.19 20.69
N PHE A 176 -14.01 -18.21 19.82
CA PHE A 176 -14.03 -16.79 20.12
C PHE A 176 -15.37 -16.19 19.75
N ALA A 177 -15.96 -15.43 20.66
CA ALA A 177 -17.17 -14.68 20.37
C ALA A 177 -16.87 -13.45 19.48
N SER A 178 -17.89 -12.97 18.78
CA SER A 178 -17.82 -11.67 18.07
C SER A 178 -17.38 -10.56 19.03
N GLY A 179 -16.49 -9.69 18.58
CA GLY A 179 -15.90 -8.62 19.37
C GLY A 179 -14.68 -9.03 20.20
N SER A 180 -14.29 -10.31 20.21
CA SER A 180 -13.13 -10.78 20.98
C SER A 180 -11.80 -10.28 20.38
N LYS A 181 -10.80 -10.15 21.26
CA LYS A 181 -9.38 -10.05 20.86
C LYS A 181 -8.79 -11.46 20.88
N VAL A 182 -8.18 -11.84 19.78
CA VAL A 182 -7.48 -13.11 19.60
C VAL A 182 -5.98 -12.84 19.73
N SER A 183 -5.35 -13.42 20.74
CA SER A 183 -3.91 -13.27 20.98
C SER A 183 -3.11 -14.06 19.96
N VAL A 184 -2.04 -13.46 19.44
CA VAL A 184 -1.07 -14.08 18.53
C VAL A 184 0.33 -13.82 19.08
N THR A 185 1.03 -14.87 19.47
CA THR A 185 2.38 -14.76 20.03
C THR A 185 3.38 -14.17 19.05
N ALA A 186 4.50 -13.67 19.56
CA ALA A 186 5.62 -13.18 18.75
C ALA A 186 6.06 -14.23 17.72
N GLY A 187 6.14 -13.85 16.45
CA GLY A 187 6.46 -14.77 15.34
C GLY A 187 5.45 -15.90 15.13
N GLY A 188 4.33 -15.88 15.84
CA GLY A 188 3.30 -16.91 15.80
C GLY A 188 2.21 -16.64 14.78
N TRP A 189 1.29 -17.59 14.66
CA TRP A 189 0.16 -17.51 13.75
C TRP A 189 -1.07 -18.23 14.30
N ARG A 190 -2.26 -17.89 13.77
CA ARG A 190 -3.51 -18.61 14.00
C ARG A 190 -4.33 -18.72 12.73
N VAL A 191 -5.16 -19.74 12.63
CA VAL A 191 -6.11 -19.93 11.53
C VAL A 191 -7.51 -20.02 12.09
N LEU A 192 -8.28 -18.98 11.89
CA LEU A 192 -9.66 -18.92 12.37
C LEU A 192 -10.62 -19.27 11.23
N SER A 193 -11.71 -19.99 11.58
CA SER A 193 -12.83 -20.24 10.69
C SER A 193 -14.11 -19.60 11.25
N SER A 194 -14.93 -19.03 10.38
CA SER A 194 -16.23 -18.45 10.71
C SER A 194 -17.24 -18.84 9.63
N SER A 195 -18.49 -19.07 10.02
CA SER A 195 -19.54 -19.30 9.05
C SER A 195 -19.80 -18.05 8.22
N LYS A 196 -19.95 -18.26 6.91
CA LYS A 196 -20.37 -17.19 5.99
C LYS A 196 -21.85 -16.90 6.24
N ALA A 197 -22.20 -15.62 6.37
CA ALA A 197 -23.59 -15.20 6.53
C ALA A 197 -24.36 -15.32 5.22
#